data_ad337a20f1a1b25a245920bc84ff01f5
#
_entry.id   ad337a20f1a1b25a245920bc84ff01f5
#
_cell.length_a   1.000
_cell.length_b   1.000
_cell.length_c   1.000
_cell.angle_alpha   90.00
_cell.angle_beta   90.00
_cell.angle_gamma   90.00
#
_symmetry.space_group_name_H-M   'P 1'
#
loop_
_entity.id
_entity.type
_entity.pdbx_description
1 polymer ?
#
loop_
_entity_poly.entity_id
_entity_poly.type
_entity_poly.pdbx_seq_one_letter_code
_entity_poly.pdbx_strand_id
1 'polypeptide(L)'
;MKKSILFACLCWVVSVFVTTSVDAGKLKKVKVTAARNSILILYTYGPKDAGIFKKHGIDLEIDVRPFKGHMAGLPAGEVPCTTYAGTAAIARINKGLDWVIVGGGLTVMQEVFVLKNSPFKTITDLKGKKFASWSTGAGAFKAMRATVMDGYGMDVLKDTKFVQAAPPVLLKLLDKGQIDSMFNISSLTIAAAAQPDKYRSVFAPNDYWKKKTGQGIIWSAPLVCWRKWVEEDKARATAFVKAWTEGYKWLRKPENLKKVIKKYGSLAAVKNEAQAKTYENWFTQGKMLIVDWDEATRDKQWEFLHMAKKHGILKKIPNKEKYGLILK
;
A
#
# COMPACT_ATOMS: atom_id res chain seq x y z
N MET A 1 -13.36 82.38 28.40
CA MET A 1 -14.12 81.24 27.97
C MET A 1 -13.54 80.75 26.64
N LYS A 2 -12.65 79.74 26.65
CA LYS A 2 -12.05 79.17 25.44
C LYS A 2 -12.62 77.75 25.23
N LYS A 3 -13.35 77.56 24.14
CA LYS A 3 -13.86 76.23 23.71
C LYS A 3 -12.80 75.55 22.93
N SER A 4 -12.30 74.36 23.41
CA SER A 4 -11.42 73.49 22.70
C SER A 4 -12.28 72.52 21.89
N ILE A 5 -12.06 72.47 20.58
CA ILE A 5 -12.67 71.50 19.66
C ILE A 5 -11.69 70.32 19.49
N LEU A 6 -12.13 69.15 19.91
CA LEU A 6 -11.39 67.90 19.76
C LEU A 6 -11.71 67.30 18.38
N PHE A 7 -10.70 67.20 17.50
CA PHE A 7 -10.81 66.52 16.22
C PHE A 7 -10.47 65.05 16.44
N ALA A 8 -11.46 64.19 16.29
CA ALA A 8 -11.25 62.74 16.30
C ALA A 8 -10.92 62.26 14.88
N CYS A 9 -9.66 61.88 14.63
CA CYS A 9 -9.27 61.23 13.41
C CYS A 9 -9.68 59.75 13.44
N LEU A 10 -10.66 59.39 12.63
CA LEU A 10 -11.09 58.00 12.41
C LEU A 10 -10.21 57.43 11.34
N CYS A 11 -9.18 56.63 11.73
CA CYS A 11 -8.38 55.84 10.79
C CYS A 11 -9.19 54.61 10.33
N TRP A 12 -9.65 54.62 9.11
CA TRP A 12 -10.17 53.47 8.43
C TRP A 12 -9.01 52.56 8.02
N VAL A 13 -8.85 51.42 8.70
CA VAL A 13 -7.95 50.33 8.25
C VAL A 13 -8.71 49.54 7.21
N VAL A 14 -8.40 49.80 5.94
CA VAL A 14 -8.87 48.94 4.83
C VAL A 14 -8.02 47.68 4.83
N SER A 15 -8.56 46.59 5.40
CA SER A 15 -7.96 45.25 5.27
C SER A 15 -8.17 44.77 3.85
N VAL A 16 -7.14 44.89 3.03
CA VAL A 16 -7.10 44.27 1.70
C VAL A 16 -6.95 42.78 1.90
N PHE A 17 -8.06 42.07 1.83
CA PHE A 17 -8.02 40.61 1.65
C PHE A 17 -7.49 40.32 0.24
N VAL A 18 -6.21 40.01 0.15
CA VAL A 18 -5.63 39.45 -1.06
C VAL A 18 -6.17 38.01 -1.15
N THR A 19 -7.32 37.83 -1.79
CA THR A 19 -7.77 36.53 -2.26
C THR A 19 -6.83 36.15 -3.39
N THR A 20 -5.81 35.33 -3.09
CA THR A 20 -5.09 34.62 -4.13
C THR A 20 -6.09 33.69 -4.81
N SER A 21 -6.69 34.19 -5.90
CA SER A 21 -7.38 33.31 -6.85
C SER A 21 -6.33 32.31 -7.34
N VAL A 22 -6.40 31.07 -6.86
CA VAL A 22 -5.72 29.95 -7.51
C VAL A 22 -6.26 29.95 -8.93
N ASP A 23 -5.42 30.33 -9.87
CA ASP A 23 -5.72 30.27 -11.28
C ASP A 23 -6.28 28.85 -11.54
N ALA A 24 -7.54 28.78 -11.96
CA ALA A 24 -8.23 27.53 -12.28
C ALA A 24 -7.67 26.97 -13.57
N GLY A 25 -6.35 26.77 -13.60
CA GLY A 25 -5.64 26.10 -14.67
C GLY A 25 -6.30 24.76 -14.95
N LYS A 26 -6.43 24.42 -16.23
CA LYS A 26 -7.04 23.17 -16.69
C LYS A 26 -6.43 21.99 -15.93
N LEU A 27 -7.25 21.24 -15.16
CA LEU A 27 -6.81 20.07 -14.41
C LEU A 27 -6.05 19.10 -15.30
N LYS A 28 -4.91 18.61 -14.84
CA LYS A 28 -4.10 17.64 -15.60
C LYS A 28 -4.67 16.23 -15.37
N LYS A 29 -5.11 15.58 -16.44
CA LYS A 29 -5.66 14.22 -16.36
C LYS A 29 -4.57 13.22 -16.02
N VAL A 30 -4.82 12.36 -15.05
CA VAL A 30 -3.96 11.22 -14.70
C VAL A 30 -4.85 9.99 -14.53
N LYS A 31 -4.62 8.98 -15.35
CA LYS A 31 -5.31 7.69 -15.27
C LYS A 31 -4.51 6.71 -14.45
N VAL A 32 -5.17 5.98 -13.55
CA VAL A 32 -4.59 4.87 -12.78
C VAL A 32 -5.50 3.65 -12.85
N THR A 33 -4.94 2.46 -12.69
CA THR A 33 -5.75 1.26 -12.49
C THR A 33 -5.91 0.96 -11.01
N ALA A 34 -7.05 0.39 -10.62
CA ALA A 34 -7.29 -0.18 -9.29
C ALA A 34 -7.84 -1.60 -9.41
N ALA A 35 -7.35 -2.51 -8.57
CA ALA A 35 -7.85 -3.87 -8.56
C ALA A 35 -9.20 -3.96 -7.82
N ARG A 36 -10.20 -4.59 -8.43
CA ARG A 36 -11.47 -4.94 -7.79
C ARG A 36 -11.22 -5.92 -6.64
N ASN A 37 -12.05 -5.90 -5.61
CA ASN A 37 -11.93 -6.71 -4.41
C ASN A 37 -10.60 -6.50 -3.66
N SER A 38 -10.08 -5.29 -3.72
CA SER A 38 -8.82 -4.90 -3.11
C SER A 38 -8.96 -3.58 -2.37
N ILE A 39 -8.15 -3.41 -1.36
CA ILE A 39 -7.96 -2.16 -0.64
C ILE A 39 -7.61 -0.97 -1.56
N LEU A 40 -7.06 -1.23 -2.76
CA LEU A 40 -6.79 -0.21 -3.78
C LEU A 40 -8.00 0.69 -4.06
N ILE A 41 -9.20 0.13 -3.94
CA ILE A 41 -10.45 0.87 -4.09
C ILE A 41 -10.55 1.99 -3.04
N LEU A 42 -10.29 1.67 -1.77
CA LEU A 42 -10.49 2.62 -0.69
C LEU A 42 -9.56 3.84 -0.81
N TYR A 43 -8.29 3.62 -1.12
CA TYR A 43 -7.32 4.70 -1.15
C TYR A 43 -7.20 5.41 -2.51
N THR A 44 -7.90 4.95 -3.54
CA THR A 44 -8.04 5.72 -4.79
C THR A 44 -9.32 6.55 -4.78
N TYR A 45 -10.47 5.93 -4.50
CA TYR A 45 -11.77 6.61 -4.53
C TYR A 45 -11.98 7.57 -3.36
N GLY A 46 -11.56 7.20 -2.15
CA GLY A 46 -11.74 8.05 -0.98
C GLY A 46 -11.10 9.44 -1.16
N PRO A 47 -9.80 9.53 -1.41
CA PRO A 47 -9.13 10.80 -1.65
C PRO A 47 -9.63 11.54 -2.90
N LYS A 48 -10.05 10.81 -3.95
CA LYS A 48 -10.67 11.44 -5.13
C LYS A 48 -11.96 12.15 -4.76
N ASP A 49 -12.87 11.47 -4.06
CA ASP A 49 -14.15 12.05 -3.62
C ASP A 49 -13.99 13.20 -2.63
N ALA A 50 -12.93 13.16 -1.82
CA ALA A 50 -12.56 14.26 -0.91
C ALA A 50 -11.96 15.47 -1.65
N GLY A 51 -11.84 15.42 -2.98
CA GLY A 51 -11.30 16.53 -3.77
C GLY A 51 -9.78 16.72 -3.67
N ILE A 52 -9.07 15.81 -3.00
CA ILE A 52 -7.63 15.95 -2.75
C ILE A 52 -6.83 16.06 -4.05
N PHE A 53 -7.14 15.22 -5.04
CA PHE A 53 -6.45 15.28 -6.34
C PHE A 53 -6.73 16.60 -7.07
N LYS A 54 -7.99 17.08 -7.06
CA LYS A 54 -8.36 18.37 -7.66
C LYS A 54 -7.65 19.53 -7.01
N LYS A 55 -7.53 19.53 -5.68
CA LYS A 55 -6.76 20.52 -4.91
C LYS A 55 -5.32 20.66 -5.41
N HIS A 56 -4.72 19.58 -5.89
CA HIS A 56 -3.38 19.54 -6.47
C HIS A 56 -3.36 19.73 -8.00
N GLY A 57 -4.47 20.16 -8.61
CA GLY A 57 -4.55 20.36 -10.06
C GLY A 57 -4.62 19.07 -10.88
N ILE A 58 -4.99 17.93 -10.25
CA ILE A 58 -5.07 16.62 -10.90
C ILE A 58 -6.54 16.19 -11.06
N ASP A 59 -6.93 15.84 -12.28
CA ASP A 59 -8.17 15.11 -12.59
C ASP A 59 -7.85 13.62 -12.63
N LEU A 60 -8.13 12.91 -11.52
CA LEU A 60 -7.82 11.49 -11.39
C LEU A 60 -8.90 10.65 -12.06
N GLU A 61 -8.53 9.87 -13.07
CA GLU A 61 -9.35 8.80 -13.64
C GLU A 61 -8.96 7.45 -13.02
N ILE A 62 -9.96 6.70 -12.53
CA ILE A 62 -9.73 5.38 -11.90
C ILE A 62 -10.40 4.31 -12.76
N ASP A 63 -9.58 3.42 -13.31
CA ASP A 63 -10.02 2.28 -14.11
C ASP A 63 -9.98 1.00 -13.25
N VAL A 64 -11.18 0.54 -12.85
CA VAL A 64 -11.31 -0.63 -11.97
C VAL A 64 -11.34 -1.91 -12.77
N ARG A 65 -10.37 -2.78 -12.52
CA ARG A 65 -10.18 -4.04 -13.25
C ARG A 65 -10.09 -5.25 -12.31
N PRO A 66 -10.29 -6.48 -12.80
CA PRO A 66 -9.80 -7.67 -12.12
C PRO A 66 -8.31 -7.56 -11.85
N PHE A 67 -7.79 -8.23 -10.81
CA PHE A 67 -6.38 -8.11 -10.39
C PHE A 67 -5.37 -8.31 -11.55
N LYS A 68 -5.61 -9.32 -12.41
CA LYS A 68 -4.74 -9.58 -13.58
C LYS A 68 -4.71 -8.38 -14.55
N GLY A 69 -5.85 -7.76 -14.82
CA GLY A 69 -5.97 -6.58 -15.67
C GLY A 69 -5.32 -5.34 -15.05
N HIS A 70 -5.48 -5.14 -13.72
CA HIS A 70 -4.78 -4.08 -12.99
C HIS A 70 -3.25 -4.22 -13.15
N MET A 71 -2.72 -5.43 -12.95
CA MET A 71 -1.28 -5.70 -13.10
C MET A 71 -0.78 -5.62 -14.54
N ALA A 72 -1.65 -5.73 -15.54
CA ALA A 72 -1.29 -5.61 -16.95
C ALA A 72 -1.26 -4.15 -17.45
N GLY A 73 -2.02 -3.24 -16.85
CA GLY A 73 -2.20 -1.88 -17.36
C GLY A 73 -0.91 -1.05 -17.45
N LEU A 74 -0.05 -1.10 -16.43
CA LEU A 74 1.22 -0.37 -16.46
C LEU A 74 2.20 -0.93 -17.50
N PRO A 75 2.49 -2.25 -17.54
CA PRO A 75 3.36 -2.82 -18.58
C PRO A 75 2.87 -2.59 -20.02
N ALA A 76 1.56 -2.56 -20.23
CA ALA A 76 0.96 -2.28 -21.54
C ALA A 76 0.98 -0.79 -21.93
N GLY A 77 1.42 0.10 -21.02
CA GLY A 77 1.41 1.54 -21.30
C GLY A 77 0.02 2.19 -21.23
N GLU A 78 -1.00 1.47 -20.75
CA GLU A 78 -2.39 1.97 -20.71
C GLU A 78 -2.61 3.01 -19.60
N VAL A 79 -1.74 3.01 -18.60
CA VAL A 79 -1.68 3.99 -17.50
C VAL A 79 -0.25 4.43 -17.26
N PRO A 80 -0.03 5.72 -16.94
CA PRO A 80 1.31 6.23 -16.67
C PRO A 80 1.85 5.80 -15.33
N CYS A 81 0.98 5.62 -14.35
CA CYS A 81 1.30 5.25 -12.97
C CYS A 81 0.26 4.30 -12.40
N THR A 82 0.68 3.44 -11.51
CA THR A 82 -0.21 2.67 -10.63
C THR A 82 0.57 2.10 -9.45
N THR A 83 -0.13 1.60 -8.43
CA THR A 83 0.52 0.75 -7.44
C THR A 83 0.82 -0.61 -8.07
N TYR A 84 2.07 -1.03 -7.96
CA TYR A 84 2.53 -2.26 -8.60
C TYR A 84 3.29 -3.13 -7.61
N ALA A 85 3.12 -4.47 -7.70
CA ALA A 85 3.81 -5.38 -6.80
C ALA A 85 5.32 -5.12 -6.79
N GLY A 86 5.88 -4.73 -5.63
CA GLY A 86 7.22 -4.17 -5.50
C GLY A 86 8.33 -5.08 -6.06
N THR A 87 8.37 -6.36 -5.66
CA THR A 87 9.37 -7.31 -6.19
C THR A 87 9.18 -7.58 -7.69
N ALA A 88 7.95 -7.49 -8.22
CA ALA A 88 7.70 -7.62 -9.65
C ALA A 88 8.12 -6.35 -10.41
N ALA A 89 7.93 -5.17 -9.83
CA ALA A 89 8.44 -3.91 -10.39
C ALA A 89 9.97 -3.97 -10.51
N ILE A 90 10.66 -4.34 -9.44
CA ILE A 90 12.12 -4.53 -9.42
C ILE A 90 12.58 -5.53 -10.50
N ALA A 91 11.89 -6.66 -10.63
CA ALA A 91 12.22 -7.65 -11.65
C ALA A 91 12.08 -7.12 -13.07
N ARG A 92 11.08 -6.26 -13.33
CA ARG A 92 10.85 -5.62 -14.63
C ARG A 92 11.87 -4.50 -14.92
N ILE A 93 12.19 -3.68 -13.94
CA ILE A 93 13.27 -2.68 -14.01
C ILE A 93 14.58 -3.39 -14.38
N ASN A 94 14.90 -4.50 -13.72
CA ASN A 94 16.10 -5.29 -14.02
C ASN A 94 16.11 -5.93 -15.42
N LYS A 95 14.94 -6.06 -16.06
CA LYS A 95 14.78 -6.50 -17.45
C LYS A 95 14.77 -5.35 -18.46
N GLY A 96 15.00 -4.12 -18.02
CA GLY A 96 15.14 -2.94 -18.89
C GLY A 96 13.88 -2.10 -19.05
N LEU A 97 12.76 -2.39 -18.30
CA LEU A 97 11.63 -1.45 -18.31
C LEU A 97 12.03 -0.18 -17.55
N ASP A 98 11.83 0.95 -18.22
CA ASP A 98 12.20 2.26 -17.67
C ASP A 98 11.11 2.79 -16.74
N TRP A 99 10.93 2.07 -15.65
CA TRP A 99 10.02 2.42 -14.56
C TRP A 99 10.77 3.05 -13.40
N VAL A 100 10.08 3.92 -12.68
CA VAL A 100 10.55 4.54 -11.45
C VAL A 100 9.52 4.36 -10.33
N ILE A 101 10.00 4.23 -9.11
CA ILE A 101 9.19 4.22 -7.91
C ILE A 101 9.20 5.64 -7.36
N VAL A 102 8.02 6.22 -7.19
CA VAL A 102 7.88 7.66 -6.89
C VAL A 102 7.05 7.92 -5.64
N GLY A 103 6.54 6.87 -4.99
CA GLY A 103 5.68 7.05 -3.83
C GLY A 103 5.55 5.80 -2.99
N GLY A 104 5.07 6.00 -1.75
CA GLY A 104 4.63 4.93 -0.89
C GLY A 104 3.45 4.16 -1.49
N GLY A 105 2.97 3.18 -0.77
CA GLY A 105 1.91 2.32 -1.25
C GLY A 105 1.51 1.27 -0.22
N LEU A 106 1.02 0.13 -0.67
CA LEU A 106 0.65 -0.96 0.22
C LEU A 106 1.87 -1.59 0.89
N THR A 107 1.69 -1.91 2.16
CA THR A 107 2.62 -2.74 2.93
C THR A 107 2.37 -4.22 2.69
N VAL A 108 3.28 -5.09 3.16
CA VAL A 108 3.03 -6.53 3.31
C VAL A 108 2.22 -6.74 4.58
N MET A 109 0.92 -6.41 4.52
CA MET A 109 0.00 -6.57 5.65
C MET A 109 -0.45 -8.02 5.87
N GLN A 110 -0.15 -8.90 4.92
CA GLN A 110 -0.53 -10.30 5.03
C GLN A 110 0.25 -10.99 6.13
N GLU A 111 -0.44 -11.89 6.82
CA GLU A 111 0.09 -12.69 7.92
C GLU A 111 -0.14 -14.18 7.65
N VAL A 112 0.65 -15.04 8.29
CA VAL A 112 0.46 -16.49 8.26
C VAL A 112 -0.53 -16.88 9.34
N PHE A 113 -1.68 -17.41 8.93
CA PHE A 113 -2.74 -17.85 9.83
C PHE A 113 -2.81 -19.35 9.97
N VAL A 114 -3.14 -19.78 11.18
CA VAL A 114 -3.50 -21.14 11.58
C VAL A 114 -4.86 -21.10 12.27
N LEU A 115 -5.52 -22.26 12.47
CA LEU A 115 -6.70 -22.35 13.33
C LEU A 115 -6.35 -21.96 14.78
N LYS A 116 -7.28 -21.35 15.50
CA LYS A 116 -7.10 -20.89 16.87
C LYS A 116 -6.59 -21.99 17.81
N ASN A 117 -7.17 -23.18 17.67
CA ASN A 117 -6.85 -24.36 18.50
C ASN A 117 -5.69 -25.20 17.96
N SER A 118 -5.03 -24.74 16.88
CA SER A 118 -3.85 -25.41 16.34
C SER A 118 -2.71 -25.45 17.37
N PRO A 119 -1.89 -26.52 17.43
CA PRO A 119 -0.71 -26.57 18.29
C PRO A 119 0.42 -25.65 17.84
N PHE A 120 0.42 -25.19 16.58
CA PHE A 120 1.48 -24.37 16.01
C PHE A 120 1.49 -22.97 16.58
N LYS A 121 2.55 -22.52 17.23
CA LYS A 121 2.68 -21.22 17.90
C LYS A 121 3.51 -20.22 17.08
N THR A 122 4.45 -20.73 16.30
CA THR A 122 5.43 -19.97 15.53
C THR A 122 5.51 -20.48 14.09
N ILE A 123 6.16 -19.72 13.23
CA ILE A 123 6.39 -20.11 11.83
C ILE A 123 7.23 -21.39 11.71
N THR A 124 8.14 -21.62 12.66
CA THR A 124 9.02 -22.82 12.66
C THR A 124 8.30 -24.11 12.97
N ASP A 125 7.17 -24.05 13.69
CA ASP A 125 6.33 -25.22 13.96
C ASP A 125 5.67 -25.78 12.69
N LEU A 126 5.70 -24.99 11.60
CA LEU A 126 5.16 -25.39 10.31
C LEU A 126 6.13 -26.21 9.45
N LYS A 127 7.34 -26.53 9.93
CA LYS A 127 8.25 -27.46 9.22
C LYS A 127 7.58 -28.80 9.02
N GLY A 128 7.61 -29.31 7.78
CA GLY A 128 6.96 -30.58 7.40
C GLY A 128 5.43 -30.55 7.36
N LYS A 129 4.78 -29.41 7.68
CA LYS A 129 3.32 -29.23 7.69
C LYS A 129 2.81 -28.70 6.35
N LYS A 130 1.49 -28.76 6.12
CA LYS A 130 0.84 -28.25 4.91
C LYS A 130 0.70 -26.72 4.99
N PHE A 131 1.63 -26.03 4.38
CA PHE A 131 1.59 -24.56 4.24
C PHE A 131 0.99 -24.19 2.90
N ALA A 132 -0.04 -23.33 2.89
CA ALA A 132 -0.73 -22.99 1.66
C ALA A 132 -0.68 -21.48 1.32
N SER A 133 -0.59 -21.19 0.01
CA SER A 133 -0.69 -19.82 -0.51
C SER A 133 -1.27 -19.79 -1.92
N TRP A 134 -1.67 -18.58 -2.38
CA TRP A 134 -2.31 -18.42 -3.70
C TRP A 134 -1.32 -18.33 -4.86
N SER A 135 -0.07 -17.91 -4.61
CA SER A 135 0.93 -17.72 -5.66
C SER A 135 2.33 -17.53 -5.09
N THR A 136 3.26 -18.34 -5.55
CA THR A 136 4.69 -18.18 -5.24
C THR A 136 5.32 -16.97 -5.93
N GLY A 137 4.69 -16.47 -7.00
CA GLY A 137 5.12 -15.29 -7.77
C GLY A 137 4.69 -13.96 -7.15
N ALA A 138 3.73 -13.96 -6.21
CA ALA A 138 3.21 -12.74 -5.60
C ALA A 138 4.27 -12.01 -4.77
N GLY A 139 4.28 -10.66 -4.87
CA GLY A 139 5.25 -9.83 -4.14
C GLY A 139 5.20 -10.03 -2.64
N ALA A 140 4.00 -10.06 -2.06
CA ALA A 140 3.82 -10.30 -0.64
C ALA A 140 4.32 -11.69 -0.19
N PHE A 141 4.07 -12.74 -1.00
CA PHE A 141 4.59 -14.07 -0.72
C PHE A 141 6.13 -14.12 -0.74
N LYS A 142 6.75 -13.48 -1.73
CA LYS A 142 8.20 -13.36 -1.82
C LYS A 142 8.79 -12.61 -0.62
N ALA A 143 8.12 -11.56 -0.18
CA ALA A 143 8.55 -10.80 0.99
C ALA A 143 8.41 -11.63 2.28
N MET A 144 7.29 -12.32 2.46
CA MET A 144 7.10 -13.25 3.58
C MET A 144 8.19 -14.33 3.57
N ARG A 145 8.42 -14.97 2.43
CA ARG A 145 9.45 -16.01 2.31
C ARG A 145 10.84 -15.49 2.64
N ALA A 146 11.22 -14.30 2.14
CA ALA A 146 12.50 -13.66 2.45
C ALA A 146 12.67 -13.42 3.96
N THR A 147 11.64 -12.91 4.63
CA THR A 147 11.68 -12.63 6.08
C THR A 147 11.72 -13.90 6.93
N VAL A 148 11.05 -14.97 6.51
CA VAL A 148 11.14 -16.28 7.19
C VAL A 148 12.53 -16.88 7.02
N MET A 149 13.12 -16.82 5.83
CA MET A 149 14.49 -17.29 5.59
C MET A 149 15.51 -16.50 6.41
N ASP A 150 15.35 -15.18 6.48
CA ASP A 150 16.29 -14.31 7.20
C ASP A 150 16.21 -14.47 8.72
N GLY A 151 14.99 -14.61 9.27
CA GLY A 151 14.79 -14.67 10.71
C GLY A 151 14.89 -16.06 11.32
N TYR A 152 14.58 -17.09 10.53
CA TYR A 152 14.38 -18.43 11.06
C TYR A 152 15.15 -19.52 10.28
N GLY A 153 15.90 -19.16 9.25
CA GLY A 153 16.63 -20.10 8.40
C GLY A 153 15.72 -21.11 7.69
N MET A 154 14.42 -20.81 7.57
CA MET A 154 13.40 -21.69 7.02
C MET A 154 12.92 -21.20 5.66
N ASP A 155 12.91 -22.06 4.65
CA ASP A 155 12.29 -21.78 3.36
C ASP A 155 10.95 -22.50 3.26
N VAL A 156 9.85 -21.75 3.33
CA VAL A 156 8.49 -22.35 3.32
C VAL A 156 8.20 -23.20 2.07
N LEU A 157 8.93 -23.01 0.96
CA LEU A 157 8.77 -23.85 -0.22
C LEU A 157 9.52 -25.19 -0.13
N LYS A 158 10.57 -25.26 0.68
CA LYS A 158 11.42 -26.46 0.82
C LYS A 158 11.10 -27.23 2.10
N ASP A 159 10.84 -26.49 3.17
CA ASP A 159 10.74 -27.04 4.53
C ASP A 159 9.29 -27.34 4.94
N THR A 160 8.30 -27.08 4.05
CA THR A 160 6.89 -27.45 4.28
C THR A 160 6.33 -28.29 3.14
N LYS A 161 5.17 -28.90 3.37
CA LYS A 161 4.35 -29.49 2.29
C LYS A 161 3.53 -28.34 1.65
N PHE A 162 4.16 -27.65 0.69
CA PHE A 162 3.55 -26.47 0.08
C PHE A 162 2.36 -26.81 -0.79
N VAL A 163 1.24 -26.11 -0.58
CA VAL A 163 -0.01 -26.24 -1.34
C VAL A 163 -0.36 -24.91 -2.00
N GLN A 164 -0.61 -24.92 -3.30
CA GLN A 164 -1.09 -23.74 -4.02
C GLN A 164 -2.56 -23.90 -4.39
N ALA A 165 -3.40 -22.93 -4.00
CA ALA A 165 -4.82 -22.92 -4.34
C ALA A 165 -5.35 -21.50 -4.51
N ALA A 166 -6.53 -21.35 -5.13
CA ALA A 166 -7.18 -20.05 -5.29
C ALA A 166 -7.50 -19.41 -3.92
N PRO A 167 -7.40 -18.06 -3.78
CA PRO A 167 -7.55 -17.39 -2.50
C PRO A 167 -8.80 -17.77 -1.68
N PRO A 168 -10.02 -17.83 -2.24
CA PRO A 168 -11.19 -18.24 -1.47
C PRO A 168 -11.17 -19.72 -1.02
N VAL A 169 -10.46 -20.58 -1.76
CA VAL A 169 -10.32 -21.99 -1.45
C VAL A 169 -9.42 -22.20 -0.24
N LEU A 170 -8.34 -21.42 -0.10
CA LEU A 170 -7.38 -21.53 1.01
C LEU A 170 -8.06 -21.40 2.37
N LEU A 171 -8.97 -20.43 2.53
CA LEU A 171 -9.68 -20.26 3.80
C LEU A 171 -10.56 -21.47 4.12
N LYS A 172 -11.25 -22.00 3.10
CA LYS A 172 -12.08 -23.22 3.25
C LYS A 172 -11.25 -24.46 3.59
N LEU A 173 -10.06 -24.59 2.99
CA LEU A 173 -9.14 -25.71 3.28
C LEU A 173 -8.62 -25.64 4.72
N LEU A 174 -8.29 -24.42 5.21
CA LEU A 174 -7.89 -24.21 6.58
C LEU A 174 -9.01 -24.56 7.56
N ASP A 175 -10.25 -24.12 7.28
CA ASP A 175 -11.45 -24.43 8.08
C ASP A 175 -11.71 -25.92 8.23
N LYS A 176 -11.43 -26.68 7.18
CA LYS A 176 -11.61 -28.14 7.17
C LYS A 176 -10.39 -28.92 7.70
N GLY A 177 -9.33 -28.24 8.16
CA GLY A 177 -8.10 -28.89 8.59
C GLY A 177 -7.35 -29.63 7.46
N GLN A 178 -7.65 -29.32 6.20
CA GLN A 178 -6.98 -29.93 5.04
C GLN A 178 -5.60 -29.32 4.77
N ILE A 179 -5.36 -28.12 5.30
CA ILE A 179 -4.05 -27.44 5.40
C ILE A 179 -3.84 -26.98 6.83
N ASP A 180 -2.58 -26.89 7.26
CA ASP A 180 -2.20 -26.50 8.62
C ASP A 180 -2.08 -25.00 8.77
N SER A 181 -1.73 -24.28 7.70
CA SER A 181 -1.57 -22.83 7.69
C SER A 181 -1.84 -22.23 6.31
N MET A 182 -2.16 -20.96 6.29
CA MET A 182 -2.31 -20.19 5.06
C MET A 182 -1.63 -18.83 5.12
N PHE A 183 -1.10 -18.38 3.99
CA PHE A 183 -0.74 -17.02 3.69
C PHE A 183 -1.56 -16.56 2.49
N ASN A 184 -2.42 -15.53 2.65
CA ASN A 184 -3.47 -15.22 1.68
C ASN A 184 -3.45 -13.76 1.23
N ILE A 185 -4.25 -13.40 0.21
CA ILE A 185 -4.43 -12.02 -0.27
C ILE A 185 -5.00 -11.13 0.83
N SER A 186 -4.79 -9.80 0.70
CA SER A 186 -5.14 -8.81 1.73
C SER A 186 -6.57 -8.92 2.25
N SER A 187 -7.56 -9.03 1.37
CA SER A 187 -8.99 -9.12 1.77
C SER A 187 -9.29 -10.38 2.60
N LEU A 188 -8.65 -11.50 2.30
CA LEU A 188 -8.84 -12.76 3.04
C LEU A 188 -7.97 -12.85 4.30
N THR A 189 -6.83 -12.15 4.32
CA THR A 189 -6.06 -11.88 5.54
C THR A 189 -6.91 -11.09 6.53
N ILE A 190 -7.56 -10.00 6.10
CA ILE A 190 -8.50 -9.23 6.93
C ILE A 190 -9.68 -10.07 7.38
N ALA A 191 -10.22 -10.93 6.49
CA ALA A 191 -11.32 -11.82 6.85
C ALA A 191 -10.95 -12.83 7.94
N ALA A 192 -9.71 -13.32 7.94
CA ALA A 192 -9.20 -14.17 9.02
C ALA A 192 -8.92 -13.37 10.30
N ALA A 193 -8.25 -12.21 10.19
CA ALA A 193 -7.96 -11.36 11.34
C ALA A 193 -9.22 -10.82 12.04
N ALA A 194 -10.32 -10.67 11.31
CA ALA A 194 -11.63 -10.29 11.85
C ALA A 194 -12.34 -11.42 12.63
N GLN A 195 -11.76 -12.59 12.71
CA GLN A 195 -12.29 -13.76 13.41
C GLN A 195 -11.25 -14.34 14.41
N PRO A 196 -10.86 -13.58 15.46
CA PRO A 196 -9.78 -13.99 16.39
C PRO A 196 -10.13 -15.23 17.22
N ASP A 197 -11.40 -15.57 17.34
CA ASP A 197 -11.85 -16.80 18.00
C ASP A 197 -11.63 -18.05 17.14
N LYS A 198 -11.51 -17.87 15.83
CA LYS A 198 -11.35 -18.96 14.87
C LYS A 198 -9.93 -19.10 14.33
N TYR A 199 -9.23 -17.98 14.13
CA TYR A 199 -7.89 -17.96 13.55
C TYR A 199 -6.89 -17.22 14.42
N ARG A 200 -5.63 -17.56 14.23
CA ARG A 200 -4.51 -16.92 14.92
C ARG A 200 -3.36 -16.72 13.95
N SER A 201 -2.74 -15.54 13.99
CA SER A 201 -1.47 -15.28 13.29
C SER A 201 -0.31 -15.94 14.03
N VAL A 202 0.58 -16.58 13.29
CA VAL A 202 1.84 -17.16 13.79
C VAL A 202 3.07 -16.47 13.23
N PHE A 203 2.89 -15.64 12.20
CA PHE A 203 3.96 -14.84 11.63
C PHE A 203 3.40 -13.66 10.82
N ALA A 204 3.97 -12.47 11.07
CA ALA A 204 3.72 -11.25 10.31
C ALA A 204 5.06 -10.70 9.77
N PRO A 205 5.25 -10.60 8.45
CA PRO A 205 6.51 -10.12 7.85
C PRO A 205 6.90 -8.72 8.31
N ASN A 206 5.93 -7.82 8.45
CA ASN A 206 6.20 -6.45 8.90
C ASN A 206 6.62 -6.39 10.37
N ASP A 207 6.06 -7.22 11.24
CA ASP A 207 6.43 -7.26 12.67
C ASP A 207 7.87 -7.77 12.82
N TYR A 208 8.23 -8.81 12.06
CA TYR A 208 9.61 -9.27 11.98
C TYR A 208 10.56 -8.15 11.52
N TRP A 209 10.23 -7.48 10.40
CA TRP A 209 11.06 -6.43 9.82
C TRP A 209 11.23 -5.24 10.75
N LYS A 210 10.13 -4.81 11.38
CA LYS A 210 10.14 -3.75 12.39
C LYS A 210 11.02 -4.11 13.59
N LYS A 211 10.94 -5.34 14.10
CA LYS A 211 11.79 -5.81 15.18
C LYS A 211 13.27 -5.82 14.79
N LYS A 212 13.58 -6.26 13.57
CA LYS A 212 14.95 -6.34 13.05
C LYS A 212 15.59 -4.97 12.82
N THR A 213 14.84 -4.02 12.27
CA THR A 213 15.37 -2.72 11.81
C THR A 213 15.09 -1.57 12.76
N GLY A 214 14.33 -1.81 13.85
CA GLY A 214 13.83 -0.79 14.78
C GLY A 214 12.74 0.09 14.17
N GLN A 215 12.67 0.18 12.85
CA GLN A 215 11.69 0.96 12.08
C GLN A 215 11.50 0.33 10.72
N GLY A 216 10.39 0.66 10.11
CA GLY A 216 10.17 0.33 8.72
C GLY A 216 9.10 -0.74 8.53
N ILE A 217 8.53 -0.63 7.37
CA ILE A 217 7.43 -1.47 6.90
C ILE A 217 7.82 -1.89 5.49
N ILE A 218 7.67 -3.18 5.18
CA ILE A 218 7.97 -3.70 3.86
C ILE A 218 6.86 -3.29 2.90
N TRP A 219 7.21 -2.72 1.75
CA TRP A 219 6.23 -2.49 0.71
C TRP A 219 5.75 -3.79 0.06
N SER A 220 4.45 -3.88 -0.18
CA SER A 220 3.85 -4.88 -1.06
C SER A 220 3.68 -4.31 -2.47
N ALA A 221 3.19 -3.08 -2.56
CA ALA A 221 2.91 -2.41 -3.82
C ALA A 221 3.16 -0.88 -3.71
N PRO A 222 4.37 -0.40 -4.03
CA PRO A 222 4.68 1.02 -4.14
C PRO A 222 3.97 1.66 -5.35
N LEU A 223 3.93 2.99 -5.38
CA LEU A 223 3.53 3.77 -6.56
C LEU A 223 4.66 3.73 -7.60
N VAL A 224 4.37 3.16 -8.76
CA VAL A 224 5.32 2.99 -9.87
C VAL A 224 4.82 3.75 -11.09
N CYS A 225 5.70 4.49 -11.74
CA CYS A 225 5.41 5.24 -12.94
C CYS A 225 6.40 4.91 -14.07
N TRP A 226 6.00 5.15 -15.30
CA TRP A 226 6.94 5.27 -16.42
C TRP A 226 7.82 6.51 -16.20
N ARG A 227 9.13 6.37 -16.32
CA ARG A 227 10.09 7.48 -16.21
C ARG A 227 9.76 8.59 -17.21
N LYS A 228 9.54 8.23 -18.48
CA LYS A 228 9.17 9.17 -19.55
C LYS A 228 8.01 10.08 -19.10
N TRP A 229 6.95 9.52 -18.53
CA TRP A 229 5.82 10.30 -18.07
C TRP A 229 6.17 11.28 -16.92
N VAL A 230 7.07 10.86 -16.02
CA VAL A 230 7.56 11.73 -14.94
C VAL A 230 8.40 12.89 -15.49
N GLU A 231 9.25 12.62 -16.46
CA GLU A 231 10.19 13.58 -17.04
C GLU A 231 9.50 14.55 -18.02
N GLU A 232 8.48 14.10 -18.75
CA GLU A 232 7.70 14.96 -19.68
C GLU A 232 7.03 16.14 -18.96
N ASP A 233 6.54 15.97 -17.75
CA ASP A 233 5.93 17.03 -16.94
C ASP A 233 6.19 16.75 -15.45
N LYS A 234 7.37 17.14 -15.00
CA LYS A 234 7.80 16.95 -13.61
C LYS A 234 6.87 17.63 -12.61
N ALA A 235 6.30 18.79 -12.96
CA ALA A 235 5.35 19.51 -12.10
C ALA A 235 4.06 18.69 -11.91
N ARG A 236 3.50 18.12 -13.00
CA ARG A 236 2.35 17.21 -12.94
C ARG A 236 2.66 15.97 -12.10
N ALA A 237 3.79 15.33 -12.33
CA ALA A 237 4.18 14.13 -11.59
C ALA A 237 4.35 14.44 -10.08
N THR A 238 4.99 15.56 -9.74
CA THR A 238 5.14 16.02 -8.35
C THR A 238 3.77 16.31 -7.71
N ALA A 239 2.88 17.03 -8.40
CA ALA A 239 1.53 17.33 -7.90
C ALA A 239 0.72 16.04 -7.66
N PHE A 240 0.82 15.07 -8.59
CA PHE A 240 0.17 13.77 -8.45
C PHE A 240 0.67 12.99 -7.23
N VAL A 241 1.98 12.93 -7.02
CA VAL A 241 2.58 12.23 -5.86
C VAL A 241 2.24 12.95 -4.55
N LYS A 242 2.22 14.28 -4.52
CA LYS A 242 1.77 15.05 -3.35
C LYS A 242 0.30 14.77 -3.02
N ALA A 243 -0.58 14.76 -4.02
CA ALA A 243 -1.99 14.39 -3.84
C ALA A 243 -2.15 12.95 -3.33
N TRP A 244 -1.37 12.03 -3.87
CA TRP A 244 -1.35 10.63 -3.45
C TRP A 244 -0.97 10.47 -1.98
N THR A 245 0.12 11.12 -1.57
CA THR A 245 0.60 11.12 -0.18
C THR A 245 -0.41 11.78 0.78
N GLU A 246 -0.98 12.94 0.40
CA GLU A 246 -2.03 13.60 1.19
C GLU A 246 -3.27 12.70 1.33
N GLY A 247 -3.66 12.01 0.25
CA GLY A 247 -4.76 11.06 0.26
C GLY A 247 -4.55 9.93 1.26
N TYR A 248 -3.34 9.41 1.37
CA TYR A 248 -3.01 8.39 2.36
C TYR A 248 -3.05 8.93 3.79
N LYS A 249 -2.54 10.14 4.02
CA LYS A 249 -2.63 10.82 5.33
C LYS A 249 -4.09 11.06 5.72
N TRP A 250 -4.91 11.47 4.76
CA TRP A 250 -6.33 11.71 4.96
C TRP A 250 -7.08 10.42 5.34
N LEU A 251 -6.78 9.29 4.70
CA LEU A 251 -7.38 8.00 5.01
C LEU A 251 -7.00 7.42 6.38
N ARG A 252 -5.87 7.83 6.96
CA ARG A 252 -5.48 7.41 8.31
C ARG A 252 -6.39 7.95 9.40
N LYS A 253 -7.21 8.97 9.10
CA LYS A 253 -8.21 9.49 10.03
C LYS A 253 -9.42 8.55 10.05
N PRO A 254 -9.80 8.01 11.23
CA PRO A 254 -10.86 7.00 11.35
C PRO A 254 -12.19 7.43 10.73
N GLU A 255 -12.55 8.71 10.93
CA GLU A 255 -13.80 9.28 10.41
C GLU A 255 -13.85 9.29 8.87
N ASN A 256 -12.71 9.51 8.21
CA ASN A 256 -12.62 9.48 6.75
C ASN A 256 -12.69 8.06 6.22
N LEU A 257 -11.94 7.16 6.84
CA LEU A 257 -11.92 5.75 6.45
C LEU A 257 -13.29 5.11 6.60
N LYS A 258 -14.03 5.38 7.68
CA LYS A 258 -15.42 4.92 7.88
C LYS A 258 -16.33 5.35 6.75
N LYS A 259 -16.27 6.63 6.34
CA LYS A 259 -17.05 7.15 5.21
C LYS A 259 -16.72 6.40 3.92
N VAL A 260 -15.43 6.16 3.66
CA VAL A 260 -14.96 5.47 2.45
C VAL A 260 -15.36 4.01 2.47
N ILE A 261 -15.24 3.30 3.60
CA ILE A 261 -15.68 1.91 3.73
C ILE A 261 -17.19 1.81 3.55
N LYS A 262 -17.97 2.72 4.14
CA LYS A 262 -19.43 2.75 3.94
C LYS A 262 -19.80 2.85 2.46
N LYS A 263 -19.10 3.68 1.68
CA LYS A 263 -19.39 3.91 0.26
C LYS A 263 -18.82 2.84 -0.67
N TYR A 264 -17.60 2.39 -0.43
CA TYR A 264 -16.82 1.56 -1.35
C TYR A 264 -16.41 0.20 -0.78
N GLY A 265 -16.82 -0.13 0.43
CA GLY A 265 -16.40 -1.36 1.11
C GLY A 265 -16.73 -2.62 0.33
N SER A 266 -17.92 -2.70 -0.29
CA SER A 266 -18.30 -3.86 -1.11
C SER A 266 -17.35 -4.08 -2.29
N LEU A 267 -16.93 -3.01 -2.97
CA LEU A 267 -15.93 -3.07 -4.05
C LEU A 267 -14.54 -3.46 -3.56
N ALA A 268 -14.22 -3.16 -2.30
CA ALA A 268 -12.98 -3.53 -1.61
C ALA A 268 -13.05 -4.91 -0.94
N ALA A 269 -14.16 -5.64 -1.11
CA ALA A 269 -14.44 -6.94 -0.47
C ALA A 269 -14.55 -6.88 1.06
N VAL A 270 -14.99 -5.75 1.62
CA VAL A 270 -15.42 -5.64 3.03
C VAL A 270 -16.85 -6.16 3.13
N LYS A 271 -17.05 -7.28 3.80
CA LYS A 271 -18.32 -8.03 3.79
C LYS A 271 -19.19 -7.82 5.04
N ASN A 272 -18.58 -7.39 6.14
CA ASN A 272 -19.26 -7.22 7.41
C ASN A 272 -18.55 -6.20 8.31
N GLU A 273 -19.17 -5.84 9.42
CA GLU A 273 -18.68 -4.85 10.37
C GLU A 273 -17.36 -5.27 11.03
N ALA A 274 -17.16 -6.55 11.36
CA ALA A 274 -15.92 -7.04 11.95
C ALA A 274 -14.73 -6.81 11.01
N GLN A 275 -14.91 -7.05 9.70
CA GLN A 275 -13.90 -6.73 8.70
C GLN A 275 -13.68 -5.22 8.56
N ALA A 276 -14.75 -4.42 8.57
CA ALA A 276 -14.64 -2.96 8.52
C ALA A 276 -13.83 -2.44 9.71
N LYS A 277 -14.12 -2.89 10.92
CA LYS A 277 -13.37 -2.54 12.14
C LYS A 277 -11.91 -3.00 12.08
N THR A 278 -11.64 -4.17 11.51
CA THR A 278 -10.26 -4.65 11.31
C THR A 278 -9.51 -3.76 10.33
N TYR A 279 -10.12 -3.34 9.22
CA TYR A 279 -9.56 -2.36 8.30
C TYR A 279 -9.23 -1.04 9.02
N GLU A 280 -10.18 -0.50 9.78
CA GLU A 280 -10.00 0.75 10.54
C GLU A 280 -8.81 0.66 11.49
N ASN A 281 -8.74 -0.41 12.29
CA ASN A 281 -7.67 -0.63 13.25
C ASN A 281 -6.30 -0.73 12.55
N TRP A 282 -6.20 -1.48 11.47
CA TRP A 282 -4.95 -1.68 10.76
C TRP A 282 -4.48 -0.43 10.00
N PHE A 283 -5.42 0.37 9.47
CA PHE A 283 -5.09 1.67 8.89
C PHE A 283 -4.54 2.65 9.92
N THR A 284 -5.23 2.81 11.05
CA THR A 284 -4.84 3.73 12.11
C THR A 284 -3.52 3.33 12.76
N GLN A 285 -3.26 2.03 12.90
CA GLN A 285 -1.99 1.49 13.38
C GLN A 285 -0.85 1.60 12.34
N GLY A 286 -1.12 2.09 11.15
CA GLY A 286 -0.11 2.22 10.10
C GLY A 286 0.33 0.91 9.48
N LYS A 287 -0.38 -0.20 9.70
CA LYS A 287 0.00 -1.52 9.16
C LYS A 287 -0.21 -1.66 7.65
N MET A 288 -1.02 -0.81 7.02
CA MET A 288 -1.53 -1.03 5.67
C MET A 288 -0.87 -0.17 4.59
N LEU A 289 -0.40 1.02 4.94
CA LEU A 289 0.14 1.98 3.98
C LEU A 289 1.48 2.54 4.43
N ILE A 290 2.43 2.59 3.49
CA ILE A 290 3.58 3.47 3.53
C ILE A 290 3.10 4.80 2.98
N VAL A 291 3.03 5.81 3.84
CA VAL A 291 2.46 7.12 3.49
C VAL A 291 3.52 8.03 2.92
N ASP A 292 4.60 8.23 3.68
CA ASP A 292 5.69 9.10 3.28
C ASP A 292 6.65 8.36 2.35
N TRP A 293 7.17 9.10 1.36
CA TRP A 293 8.19 8.62 0.45
C TRP A 293 9.32 9.64 0.41
N ASP A 294 10.22 9.50 1.36
CA ASP A 294 11.44 10.28 1.54
C ASP A 294 12.68 9.38 1.40
N GLU A 295 13.85 9.96 1.58
CA GLU A 295 15.12 9.24 1.48
C GLU A 295 15.22 8.13 2.52
N ALA A 296 14.77 8.38 3.75
CA ALA A 296 14.81 7.40 4.83
C ALA A 296 13.90 6.20 4.54
N THR A 297 12.67 6.45 4.09
CA THR A 297 11.72 5.40 3.70
C THR A 297 12.24 4.61 2.49
N ARG A 298 12.76 5.30 1.47
CA ARG A 298 13.38 4.67 0.31
C ARG A 298 14.52 3.75 0.73
N ASP A 299 15.42 4.23 1.56
CA ASP A 299 16.60 3.48 2.01
C ASP A 299 16.20 2.22 2.77
N LYS A 300 15.19 2.29 3.64
CA LYS A 300 14.63 1.11 4.31
C LYS A 300 14.04 0.08 3.34
N GLN A 301 13.39 0.53 2.25
CA GLN A 301 12.91 -0.40 1.23
C GLN A 301 14.07 -1.05 0.46
N TRP A 302 15.15 -0.32 0.17
CA TRP A 302 16.35 -0.89 -0.47
C TRP A 302 17.08 -1.85 0.45
N GLU A 303 17.16 -1.57 1.75
CA GLU A 303 17.66 -2.51 2.76
C GLU A 303 16.89 -3.85 2.70
N PHE A 304 15.56 -3.80 2.61
CA PHE A 304 14.74 -4.99 2.39
C PHE A 304 15.08 -5.71 1.07
N LEU A 305 15.32 -4.98 -0.03
CA LEU A 305 15.73 -5.59 -1.30
C LEU A 305 17.10 -6.29 -1.19
N HIS A 306 18.04 -5.73 -0.43
CA HIS A 306 19.32 -6.38 -0.17
C HIS A 306 19.14 -7.70 0.59
N MET A 307 18.30 -7.71 1.63
CA MET A 307 17.95 -8.94 2.34
C MET A 307 17.29 -9.96 1.40
N ALA A 308 16.33 -9.54 0.59
CA ALA A 308 15.65 -10.42 -0.38
C ALA A 308 16.64 -10.99 -1.43
N LYS A 309 17.66 -10.23 -1.85
CA LYS A 309 18.71 -10.72 -2.73
C LYS A 309 19.61 -11.73 -2.01
N LYS A 310 20.03 -11.46 -0.77
CA LYS A 310 20.82 -12.39 0.06
C LYS A 310 20.19 -13.78 0.12
N HIS A 311 18.86 -13.83 0.19
CA HIS A 311 18.09 -15.09 0.23
C HIS A 311 17.62 -15.59 -1.15
N GLY A 312 18.19 -15.09 -2.25
CA GLY A 312 17.90 -15.58 -3.60
C GLY A 312 16.50 -15.25 -4.14
N ILE A 313 15.74 -14.39 -3.46
CA ILE A 313 14.40 -13.95 -3.91
C ILE A 313 14.52 -12.97 -5.09
N LEU A 314 15.58 -12.17 -5.10
CA LEU A 314 15.92 -11.24 -6.18
C LEU A 314 17.31 -11.57 -6.74
N LYS A 315 17.46 -11.48 -8.05
CA LYS A 315 18.77 -11.69 -8.70
C LYS A 315 19.65 -10.43 -8.65
N LYS A 316 19.05 -9.27 -8.86
CA LYS A 316 19.72 -7.96 -8.89
C LYS A 316 18.90 -6.92 -8.12
N ILE A 317 19.59 -5.88 -7.65
CA ILE A 317 18.97 -4.71 -7.03
C ILE A 317 19.30 -3.52 -7.94
N PRO A 318 18.31 -2.75 -8.38
CA PRO A 318 18.55 -1.57 -9.21
C PRO A 318 19.18 -0.45 -8.36
N ASN A 319 19.86 0.47 -9.02
CA ASN A 319 20.42 1.66 -8.37
C ASN A 319 19.29 2.45 -7.69
N LYS A 320 19.49 2.78 -6.44
CA LYS A 320 18.49 3.38 -5.55
C LYS A 320 18.08 4.78 -6.04
N GLU A 321 19.02 5.62 -6.33
CA GLU A 321 18.82 7.02 -6.72
C GLU A 321 18.16 7.11 -8.10
N LYS A 322 18.56 6.23 -9.02
CA LYS A 322 18.02 6.19 -10.38
C LYS A 322 16.57 5.70 -10.43
N TYR A 323 16.19 4.75 -9.59
CA TYR A 323 14.89 4.07 -9.71
C TYR A 323 13.92 4.34 -8.56
N GLY A 324 14.39 4.88 -7.42
CA GLY A 324 13.58 5.36 -6.32
C GLY A 324 13.59 6.89 -6.24
N LEU A 325 12.82 7.55 -7.10
CA LEU A 325 12.82 9.01 -7.21
C LEU A 325 12.04 9.67 -6.07
N ILE A 326 12.62 10.72 -5.49
CA ILE A 326 11.95 11.61 -4.56
C ILE A 326 11.55 12.87 -5.34
N LEU A 327 10.24 13.03 -5.57
CA LEU A 327 9.68 14.21 -6.26
C LEU A 327 9.36 15.29 -5.21
N LYS A 328 10.14 16.36 -5.24
CA LYS A 328 10.01 17.54 -4.33
C LYS A 328 9.22 18.66 -4.99
#